data_d6f9042e9ced66460232f22854435250
#
_entry.id   d6f9042e9ced66460232f22854435250
#
_cell.length_a   1.000
_cell.length_b   1.000
_cell.length_c   1.000
_cell.angle_alpha   90.00
_cell.angle_beta   90.00
_cell.angle_gamma   90.00
#
_symmetry.space_group_name_H-M   'P 1'
#
loop_
_entity.id
_entity.type
_entity.pdbx_description
1 polymer ?
#
loop_
_entity_poly.entity_id
_entity_poly.type
_entity_poly.pdbx_seq_one_letter_code
_entity_poly.pdbx_strand_id
1 'polypeptide(L)'
;MTGKIEVLPSLKQIQTWGKEFGFSSVGISNIDLSEESSAFIRWLRKGYAGDMTYLKRNIKKRLHPELLVPETHRVISVTMNYLPPNTDPKMTLKDNKKAYIARYALGRDYHKKMRKQLAKLAQKISLSIPYQKYRVFTCLLYTSPSPRDRQKS
;
A
#
# COMPACT_ATOMS: atom_id res chain seq x y z
N MET A 1 3.43 11.74 40.43
CA MET A 1 2.92 11.42 39.07
C MET A 1 4.04 11.64 38.08
N THR A 2 4.80 10.61 37.77
CA THR A 2 5.91 10.66 36.82
C THR A 2 5.33 10.57 35.40
N GLY A 3 5.20 11.74 34.76
CA GLY A 3 4.83 11.79 33.34
C GLY A 3 5.88 11.04 32.51
N LYS A 4 5.56 9.85 32.03
CA LYS A 4 6.34 9.20 30.97
C LYS A 4 6.40 10.17 29.80
N ILE A 5 7.57 10.67 29.48
CA ILE A 5 7.82 11.37 28.23
C ILE A 5 7.55 10.32 27.14
N GLU A 6 6.41 10.42 26.47
CA GLU A 6 6.06 9.57 25.36
C GLU A 6 6.95 9.93 24.16
N VAL A 7 8.02 9.18 24.00
CA VAL A 7 8.92 9.36 22.86
C VAL A 7 8.24 8.73 21.64
N LEU A 8 7.82 9.57 20.71
CA LEU A 8 7.27 9.10 19.42
C LEU A 8 8.30 8.23 18.71
N PRO A 9 7.86 7.11 18.09
CA PRO A 9 8.78 6.24 17.37
C PRO A 9 9.42 6.99 16.20
N SER A 10 10.74 6.92 16.11
CA SER A 10 11.48 7.51 14.99
C SER A 10 11.19 6.75 13.69
N LEU A 11 11.44 7.42 12.54
CA LEU A 11 11.35 6.77 11.23
C LEU A 11 12.17 5.47 11.19
N LYS A 12 13.39 5.51 11.70
CA LYS A 12 14.29 4.34 11.76
C LYS A 12 13.68 3.18 12.56
N GLN A 13 13.00 3.47 13.63
CA GLN A 13 12.33 2.47 14.46
C GLN A 13 11.13 1.85 13.72
N ILE A 14 10.32 2.67 13.04
CA ILE A 14 9.19 2.19 12.23
C ILE A 14 9.71 1.35 11.05
N GLN A 15 10.81 1.73 10.43
CA GLN A 15 11.47 0.94 9.38
C GLN A 15 11.96 -0.41 9.89
N THR A 16 12.53 -0.45 11.10
CA THR A 16 12.95 -1.71 11.74
C THR A 16 11.74 -2.62 11.96
N TRP A 17 10.66 -2.10 12.53
CA TRP A 17 9.41 -2.86 12.70
C TRP A 17 8.83 -3.32 11.36
N GLY A 18 8.91 -2.49 10.32
CA GLY A 18 8.49 -2.88 8.98
C GLY A 18 9.25 -4.11 8.48
N LYS A 19 10.57 -4.14 8.65
CA LYS A 19 11.42 -5.29 8.28
C LYS A 19 11.04 -6.55 9.06
N GLU A 20 10.77 -6.44 10.37
CA GLU A 20 10.30 -7.56 11.19
C GLU A 20 9.00 -8.19 10.66
N PHE A 21 8.12 -7.37 10.09
CA PHE A 21 6.88 -7.83 9.46
C PHE A 21 7.03 -8.18 7.97
N GLY A 22 8.25 -8.23 7.45
CA GLY A 22 8.56 -8.69 6.09
C GLY A 22 8.39 -7.63 5.00
N PHE A 23 8.35 -6.35 5.36
CA PHE A 23 8.38 -5.26 4.38
C PHE A 23 9.81 -4.95 3.96
N SER A 24 10.00 -4.68 2.67
CA SER A 24 11.30 -4.32 2.09
C SER A 24 11.64 -2.86 2.32
N SER A 25 10.64 -1.99 2.31
CA SER A 25 10.82 -0.57 2.63
C SER A 25 9.60 0.00 3.34
N VAL A 26 9.83 1.08 4.09
CA VAL A 26 8.81 1.86 4.77
C VAL A 26 9.14 3.34 4.58
N GLY A 27 8.18 4.10 4.07
CA GLY A 27 8.24 5.56 3.94
C GLY A 27 7.12 6.21 4.73
N ILE A 28 7.35 7.43 5.19
CA ILE A 28 6.35 8.27 5.85
C ILE A 28 6.25 9.58 5.08
N SER A 29 5.05 9.97 4.71
CA SER A 29 4.75 11.24 4.06
C SER A 29 3.74 12.06 4.86
N ASN A 30 3.68 13.36 4.59
CA ASN A 30 2.56 14.19 5.00
C ASN A 30 1.34 13.88 4.13
N ILE A 31 0.26 14.61 4.34
CA ILE A 31 -1.00 14.47 3.58
C ILE A 31 -1.18 15.57 2.55
N ASP A 32 -0.27 16.51 2.47
CA ASP A 32 -0.31 17.59 1.48
C ASP A 32 0.11 17.02 0.12
N LEU A 33 -0.82 16.99 -0.80
CA LEU A 33 -0.67 16.52 -2.18
C LEU A 33 -0.87 17.67 -3.18
N SER A 34 -0.67 18.92 -2.77
CA SER A 34 -0.92 20.10 -3.60
C SER A 34 -0.08 20.11 -4.88
N GLU A 35 1.18 19.70 -4.80
CA GLU A 35 2.09 19.62 -5.95
C GLU A 35 1.67 18.51 -6.93
N GLU A 36 1.36 17.32 -6.43
CA GLU A 36 0.99 16.16 -7.25
C GLU A 36 -0.42 16.27 -7.82
N SER A 37 -1.31 16.98 -7.13
CA SER A 37 -2.73 17.09 -7.50
C SER A 37 -2.92 17.69 -8.88
N SER A 38 -2.19 18.74 -9.21
CA SER A 38 -2.27 19.39 -10.52
C SER A 38 -1.75 18.50 -11.65
N ALA A 39 -0.70 17.71 -11.40
CA ALA A 39 -0.17 16.73 -12.34
C ALA A 39 -1.17 15.58 -12.56
N PHE A 40 -1.78 15.06 -11.50
CA PHE A 40 -2.78 14.00 -11.57
C PHE A 40 -4.04 14.43 -12.32
N ILE A 41 -4.56 15.63 -12.05
CA ILE A 41 -5.74 16.17 -12.74
C ILE A 41 -5.43 16.38 -14.23
N ARG A 42 -4.27 16.90 -14.57
CA ARG A 42 -3.82 17.08 -15.95
C ARG A 42 -3.70 15.76 -16.68
N TRP A 43 -3.17 14.71 -16.03
CA TRP A 43 -3.06 13.37 -16.55
C TRP A 43 -4.45 12.75 -16.84
N LEU A 44 -5.42 12.94 -15.92
CA LEU A 44 -6.81 12.50 -16.12
C LEU A 44 -7.49 13.22 -17.29
N ARG A 45 -7.29 14.55 -17.42
CA ARG A 45 -7.86 15.36 -18.51
C ARG A 45 -7.33 14.95 -19.89
N LYS A 46 -6.08 14.51 -19.95
CA LYS A 46 -5.47 13.98 -21.18
C LYS A 46 -5.97 12.58 -21.56
N GLY A 47 -6.86 11.98 -20.80
CA GLY A 47 -7.40 10.67 -21.08
C GLY A 47 -6.44 9.50 -20.81
N TYR A 48 -5.31 9.75 -20.17
CA TYR A 48 -4.30 8.71 -19.91
C TYR A 48 -4.77 7.61 -18.96
N ALA A 49 -5.88 7.82 -18.27
CA ALA A 49 -6.53 6.79 -17.46
C ALA A 49 -7.19 5.68 -18.32
N GLY A 50 -7.39 5.90 -19.63
CA GLY A 50 -8.08 4.93 -20.50
C GLY A 50 -9.42 4.53 -19.89
N ASP A 51 -9.70 3.22 -19.87
CA ASP A 51 -10.93 2.63 -19.32
C ASP A 51 -10.95 2.52 -17.79
N MET A 52 -9.92 3.01 -17.10
CA MET A 52 -9.85 2.99 -15.63
C MET A 52 -10.75 4.08 -15.02
N THR A 53 -12.07 3.95 -15.23
CA THR A 53 -13.09 4.94 -14.79
C THR A 53 -13.06 5.19 -13.28
N TYR A 54 -12.63 4.20 -12.49
CA TYR A 54 -12.49 4.32 -11.04
C TYR A 54 -11.47 5.41 -10.62
N LEU A 55 -10.49 5.76 -11.48
CA LEU A 55 -9.56 6.84 -11.22
C LEU A 55 -10.21 8.22 -11.31
N LYS A 56 -11.28 8.34 -12.11
CA LYS A 56 -12.09 9.56 -12.23
C LYS A 56 -13.07 9.73 -11.07
N ARG A 57 -13.36 8.63 -10.34
CA ARG A 57 -14.26 8.68 -9.19
C ARG A 57 -13.49 9.09 -7.94
N ASN A 58 -14.18 9.84 -7.07
CA ASN A 58 -13.65 10.21 -5.75
C ASN A 58 -12.30 10.96 -5.80
N ILE A 59 -12.07 11.79 -6.82
CA ILE A 59 -10.84 12.58 -6.97
C ILE A 59 -10.55 13.36 -5.68
N LYS A 60 -11.56 14.02 -5.09
CA LYS A 60 -11.40 14.74 -3.82
C LYS A 60 -10.82 13.86 -2.72
N LYS A 61 -11.34 12.64 -2.52
CA LYS A 61 -10.84 11.72 -1.49
C LYS A 61 -9.42 11.19 -1.78
N ARG A 62 -8.99 11.20 -3.05
CA ARG A 62 -7.63 10.82 -3.43
C ARG A 62 -6.62 11.91 -3.12
N LEU A 63 -7.02 13.15 -3.32
CA LEU A 63 -6.19 14.32 -3.08
C LEU A 63 -6.23 14.80 -1.63
N HIS A 64 -7.22 14.35 -0.86
CA HIS A 64 -7.46 14.73 0.53
C HIS A 64 -7.64 13.48 1.38
N PRO A 65 -6.53 12.86 1.86
CA PRO A 65 -6.58 11.65 2.69
C PRO A 65 -7.44 11.80 3.95
N GLU A 66 -7.53 13.01 4.51
CA GLU A 66 -8.36 13.34 5.66
C GLU A 66 -9.87 13.16 5.41
N LEU A 67 -10.30 13.15 4.14
CA LEU A 67 -11.69 12.82 3.79
C LEU A 67 -12.00 11.32 3.84
N LEU A 68 -10.96 10.48 3.91
CA LEU A 68 -11.11 9.03 4.08
C LEU A 68 -11.00 8.62 5.55
N VAL A 69 -10.09 9.24 6.26
CA VAL A 69 -9.86 9.03 7.68
C VAL A 69 -9.68 10.40 8.32
N PRO A 70 -10.70 10.92 9.01
CA PRO A 70 -10.60 12.20 9.70
C PRO A 70 -9.37 12.26 10.62
N GLU A 71 -8.79 13.44 10.76
CA GLU A 71 -7.60 13.68 11.59
C GLU A 71 -6.35 12.93 11.13
N THR A 72 -6.27 12.56 9.86
CA THR A 72 -5.05 11.98 9.30
C THR A 72 -3.93 13.03 9.27
N HIS A 73 -2.79 12.72 9.88
CA HIS A 73 -1.61 13.58 9.87
C HIS A 73 -0.49 13.02 9.00
N ARG A 74 -0.41 11.71 8.86
CA ARG A 74 0.68 11.03 8.13
C ARG A 74 0.15 9.83 7.37
N VAL A 75 0.80 9.52 6.26
CA VAL A 75 0.61 8.29 5.51
C VAL A 75 1.89 7.46 5.60
N ILE A 76 1.75 6.21 6.02
CA ILE A 76 2.85 5.25 6.06
C ILE A 76 2.68 4.31 4.88
N SER A 77 3.63 4.35 3.95
CA SER A 77 3.66 3.50 2.77
C SER A 77 4.69 2.40 2.94
N VAL A 78 4.36 1.20 2.55
CA VAL A 78 5.25 0.04 2.65
C VAL A 78 5.33 -0.69 1.32
N THR A 79 6.48 -1.32 1.07
CA THR A 79 6.65 -2.24 -0.06
C THR A 79 6.98 -3.63 0.44
N MET A 80 6.57 -4.66 -0.29
CA MET A 80 6.88 -6.04 0.01
C MET A 80 7.33 -6.75 -1.26
N ASN A 81 8.46 -7.44 -1.21
CA ASN A 81 8.92 -8.26 -2.33
C ASN A 81 8.02 -9.47 -2.50
N TYR A 82 7.64 -9.75 -3.74
CA TYR A 82 6.83 -10.90 -4.13
C TYR A 82 7.64 -11.95 -4.93
N LEU A 83 8.89 -11.65 -5.24
CA LEU A 83 9.77 -12.59 -5.94
C LEU A 83 10.33 -13.60 -4.92
N PRO A 84 10.03 -14.91 -5.06
CA PRO A 84 10.70 -15.92 -4.27
C PRO A 84 12.20 -15.96 -4.59
N PRO A 85 13.06 -16.23 -3.62
CA PRO A 85 14.48 -16.47 -3.91
C PRO A 85 14.61 -17.67 -4.87
N ASN A 86 15.69 -17.68 -5.64
CA ASN A 86 16.06 -18.78 -6.55
C ASN A 86 15.06 -19.06 -7.69
N THR A 87 14.35 -18.06 -8.18
CA THR A 87 13.50 -18.22 -9.34
C THR A 87 14.10 -17.49 -10.54
N ASP A 88 14.37 -18.22 -11.62
CA ASP A 88 14.79 -17.66 -12.90
C ASP A 88 13.60 -17.57 -13.88
N PRO A 89 13.03 -16.37 -14.12
CA PRO A 89 11.99 -16.19 -15.09
C PRO A 89 12.41 -16.56 -16.52
N LYS A 90 13.68 -16.31 -16.84
CA LYS A 90 14.20 -16.52 -18.20
C LYS A 90 14.25 -18.01 -18.55
N MET A 91 14.62 -18.86 -17.61
CA MET A 91 14.59 -20.30 -17.82
C MET A 91 13.15 -20.83 -18.02
N THR A 92 12.21 -20.36 -17.24
CA THR A 92 10.78 -20.76 -17.40
C THR A 92 10.21 -20.29 -18.73
N LEU A 93 10.56 -19.09 -19.18
CA LEU A 93 10.10 -18.54 -20.46
C LEU A 93 10.72 -19.25 -21.68
N LYS A 94 11.90 -19.87 -21.54
CA LYS A 94 12.54 -20.65 -22.59
C LYS A 94 11.99 -22.07 -22.72
N ASP A 95 11.31 -22.56 -21.69
CA ASP A 95 10.74 -23.90 -21.69
C ASP A 95 9.34 -23.87 -22.34
N ASN A 96 9.26 -24.28 -23.61
CA ASN A 96 8.01 -24.31 -24.37
C ASN A 96 6.97 -25.33 -23.86
N LYS A 97 7.33 -26.17 -22.89
CA LYS A 97 6.42 -27.13 -22.25
C LYS A 97 5.77 -26.56 -20.97
N LYS A 98 6.16 -25.36 -20.54
CA LYS A 98 5.68 -24.73 -19.33
C LYS A 98 4.96 -23.42 -19.64
N ALA A 99 3.81 -23.23 -19.02
CA ALA A 99 3.17 -21.91 -19.00
C ALA A 99 3.88 -20.99 -18.01
N TYR A 100 4.12 -19.74 -18.42
CA TYR A 100 4.62 -18.71 -17.51
C TYR A 100 3.44 -18.05 -16.79
N ILE A 101 3.37 -18.25 -15.49
CA ILE A 101 2.38 -17.61 -14.63
C ILE A 101 3.05 -16.43 -13.91
N ALA A 102 2.41 -15.26 -13.95
CA ALA A 102 2.90 -14.09 -13.27
C ALA A 102 3.16 -14.39 -11.77
N ARG A 103 4.32 -14.03 -11.27
CA ARG A 103 4.79 -14.45 -9.95
C ARG A 103 3.91 -13.99 -8.80
N TYR A 104 3.31 -12.82 -8.89
CA TYR A 104 2.37 -12.35 -7.89
C TYR A 104 1.11 -13.22 -7.78
N ALA A 105 0.80 -14.00 -8.85
CA ALA A 105 -0.33 -14.91 -8.89
C ALA A 105 0.01 -16.31 -8.34
N LEU A 106 1.30 -16.60 -8.12
CA LEU A 106 1.74 -17.86 -7.55
C LEU A 106 1.57 -17.85 -6.04
N GLY A 107 0.87 -18.84 -5.50
CA GLY A 107 0.72 -19.05 -4.07
C GLY A 107 -0.55 -18.43 -3.48
N ARG A 108 -0.46 -18.04 -2.21
CA ARG A 108 -1.61 -17.47 -1.48
C ARG A 108 -1.86 -16.04 -1.88
N ASP A 109 -3.13 -15.62 -1.78
CA ASP A 109 -3.56 -14.24 -1.99
C ASP A 109 -2.69 -13.27 -1.17
N TYR A 110 -1.83 -12.54 -1.88
CA TYR A 110 -0.88 -11.61 -1.28
C TYR A 110 -1.57 -10.40 -0.63
N HIS A 111 -2.79 -10.06 -1.04
CA HIS A 111 -3.58 -8.99 -0.42
C HIS A 111 -3.89 -9.34 1.04
N LYS A 112 -4.31 -10.59 1.30
CA LYS A 112 -4.57 -11.06 2.66
C LYS A 112 -3.29 -11.05 3.50
N LYS A 113 -2.17 -11.50 2.92
CA LYS A 113 -0.87 -11.51 3.60
C LYS A 113 -0.44 -10.08 3.93
N MET A 114 -0.42 -9.19 2.94
CA MET A 114 0.00 -7.80 3.11
C MET A 114 -0.87 -7.06 4.13
N ARG A 115 -2.21 -7.20 4.02
CA ARG A 115 -3.15 -6.58 4.97
C ARG A 115 -2.91 -7.06 6.40
N LYS A 116 -2.67 -8.36 6.59
CA LYS A 116 -2.37 -8.93 7.92
C LYS A 116 -1.08 -8.34 8.49
N GLN A 117 -0.03 -8.22 7.70
CA GLN A 117 1.25 -7.67 8.14
C GLN A 117 1.17 -6.16 8.40
N LEU A 118 0.46 -5.42 7.54
CA LEU A 118 0.18 -4.01 7.76
C LEU A 118 -0.59 -3.76 9.06
N ALA A 119 -1.61 -4.57 9.35
CA ALA A 119 -2.36 -4.47 10.59
C ALA A 119 -1.47 -4.67 11.82
N LYS A 120 -0.53 -5.64 11.77
CA LYS A 120 0.45 -5.85 12.84
C LYS A 120 1.39 -4.66 13.02
N LEU A 121 1.90 -4.10 11.91
CA LEU A 121 2.75 -2.90 11.98
C LEU A 121 1.98 -1.73 12.56
N ALA A 122 0.75 -1.47 12.07
CA ALA A 122 -0.09 -0.41 12.56
C ALA A 122 -0.42 -0.57 14.06
N GLN A 123 -0.73 -1.77 14.50
CA GLN A 123 -0.94 -2.08 15.92
C GLN A 123 0.31 -1.79 16.75
N LYS A 124 1.50 -2.21 16.29
CA LYS A 124 2.77 -1.95 16.99
C LYS A 124 3.05 -0.46 17.11
N ILE A 125 2.77 0.31 16.06
CA ILE A 125 2.89 1.78 16.10
C ILE A 125 1.87 2.37 17.07
N SER A 126 0.62 1.93 17.03
CA SER A 126 -0.46 2.44 17.90
C SER A 126 -0.19 2.18 19.38
N LEU A 127 0.47 1.07 19.73
CA LEU A 127 0.91 0.83 21.11
C LEU A 127 1.98 1.81 21.60
N SER A 128 2.71 2.43 20.69
CA SER A 128 3.74 3.42 20.99
C SER A 128 3.21 4.86 20.97
N ILE A 129 2.01 5.08 20.42
CA ILE A 129 1.37 6.39 20.29
C ILE A 129 -0.08 6.26 20.77
N PRO A 130 -0.39 6.65 22.01
CA PRO A 130 -1.74 6.55 22.57
C PRO A 130 -2.77 7.33 21.73
N TYR A 131 -3.99 6.83 21.74
CA TYR A 131 -5.16 7.46 21.09
C TYR A 131 -5.06 7.64 19.57
N GLN A 132 -4.09 7.01 18.89
CA GLN A 132 -3.98 7.09 17.44
C GLN A 132 -5.02 6.21 16.76
N LYS A 133 -5.79 6.81 15.86
CA LYS A 133 -6.64 6.10 14.91
C LYS A 133 -5.81 5.75 13.68
N TYR A 134 -6.04 4.57 13.13
CA TYR A 134 -5.41 4.18 11.86
C TYR A 134 -6.35 3.38 10.99
N ARG A 135 -6.09 3.37 9.71
CA ARG A 135 -6.76 2.52 8.73
C ARG A 135 -5.74 1.90 7.79
N VAL A 136 -5.86 0.60 7.57
CA VAL A 136 -4.95 -0.16 6.73
C VAL A 136 -5.56 -0.34 5.35
N PHE A 137 -4.80 0.03 4.33
CA PHE A 137 -5.16 -0.17 2.93
C PHE A 137 -4.13 -1.06 2.26
N THR A 138 -4.60 -1.97 1.40
CA THR A 138 -3.76 -2.63 0.41
C THR A 138 -4.19 -2.11 -0.95
N CYS A 139 -3.27 -1.51 -1.69
CA CYS A 139 -3.54 -0.62 -2.82
C CYS A 139 -4.36 -1.21 -3.96
N LEU A 140 -4.57 -2.51 -4.01
CA LEU A 140 -5.09 -3.19 -5.20
C LEU A 140 -6.61 -3.33 -5.27
N LEU A 141 -7.35 -3.02 -4.21
CA LEU A 141 -8.81 -3.00 -4.27
C LEU A 141 -9.34 -1.88 -5.20
N TYR A 142 -8.49 -0.91 -5.57
CA TYR A 142 -8.86 0.22 -6.42
C TYR A 142 -7.95 0.45 -7.63
N THR A 143 -6.84 -0.29 -7.77
CA THR A 143 -5.82 0.01 -8.78
C THR A 143 -5.59 -1.10 -9.81
N SER A 144 -6.06 -2.32 -9.58
CA SER A 144 -6.01 -3.39 -10.56
C SER A 144 -7.33 -4.15 -10.56
N PRO A 145 -8.22 -3.89 -11.50
CA PRO A 145 -9.41 -4.72 -11.68
C PRO A 145 -8.96 -6.11 -12.11
N SER A 146 -8.83 -7.03 -11.15
CA SER A 146 -8.70 -8.44 -11.44
C SER A 146 -10.01 -8.93 -12.07
N PRO A 147 -9.98 -9.87 -13.02
CA PRO A 147 -11.18 -10.53 -13.50
C PRO A 147 -12.05 -11.13 -12.37
N ARG A 148 -11.44 -11.47 -11.23
CA ARG A 148 -12.15 -11.93 -10.01
C ARG A 148 -12.93 -10.82 -9.29
N ASP A 149 -12.55 -9.56 -9.47
CA ASP A 149 -13.23 -8.44 -8.82
C ASP A 149 -14.53 -8.07 -9.55
N ARG A 150 -14.67 -8.47 -10.82
CA ARG A 150 -15.90 -8.30 -11.62
C ARG A 150 -17.03 -9.27 -11.26
N GLN A 151 -16.71 -10.35 -10.54
CA GLN A 151 -17.70 -11.37 -10.15
C GLN A 151 -18.40 -11.08 -8.83
N LYS A 152 -18.10 -9.95 -8.18
CA LYS A 152 -18.67 -9.55 -6.88
C LYS A 152 -19.49 -8.26 -6.95
N SER A 153 -19.95 -7.89 -8.13
CA SER A 153 -20.91 -6.78 -8.29
C SER A 153 -22.29 -7.32 -8.63
#